data_969584adc69fcf8dfe24c8c0543c819c
#
_entry.id   969584adc69fcf8dfe24c8c0543c819c
#
_cell.length_a   1.000
_cell.length_b   1.000
_cell.length_c   1.000
_cell.angle_alpha   90.00
_cell.angle_beta   90.00
_cell.angle_gamma   90.00
#
_symmetry.space_group_name_H-M   'P 1'
#
loop_
_entity.id
_entity.type
_entity.pdbx_description
1 polymer ?
#
loop_
_entity_poly.entity_id
_entity_poly.type
_entity_poly.pdbx_seq_one_letter_code
_entity_poly.pdbx_strand_id
1 'polypeptide(L)'
;SSKAGEVKKYLVSLSKQILVQENDYVRAGTPLSDGAITPTDILNIEGPIKVQEYIVNEVQDVYRMQGVKINDKHFEIIVHQMMRKVLIQDAGDTRFLENQVVDKSEFMEENDAIYGKKVVLEAGDSDRVKPGQIISVRMLRDINSQLKRRDLKVVEARDAVPATSAQVLQGITRAALQTSSFISAASFQETTKVLNEAAIYGKVDPLEGLKENVICGHLIPVGTGMKEFRS
;
A
#
# COMPACT_ATOMS: atom_id res chain seq x y z
N SER A 1 29.61 13.69 -8.75
CA SER A 1 29.26 13.09 -10.05
C SER A 1 28.99 11.62 -9.90
N SER A 2 27.93 11.12 -10.54
CA SER A 2 27.63 9.70 -10.58
C SER A 2 28.65 8.92 -11.43
N LYS A 3 28.67 7.58 -11.32
CA LYS A 3 29.48 6.73 -12.22
C LYS A 3 29.22 6.99 -13.72
N ALA A 4 28.07 7.58 -14.06
CA ALA A 4 27.65 7.95 -15.40
C ALA A 4 28.08 9.38 -15.80
N GLY A 5 28.84 10.12 -14.97
CA GLY A 5 29.28 11.48 -15.24
C GLY A 5 28.22 12.57 -15.06
N GLU A 6 27.02 12.21 -14.52
CA GLU A 6 26.01 13.21 -14.21
C GLU A 6 26.44 14.11 -13.05
N VAL A 7 26.24 15.41 -13.20
CA VAL A 7 26.52 16.41 -12.16
C VAL A 7 25.16 16.95 -11.65
N LYS A 8 24.88 16.74 -10.37
CA LYS A 8 23.74 17.37 -9.71
C LYS A 8 24.23 18.51 -8.80
N LYS A 9 23.55 19.64 -8.87
CA LYS A 9 23.87 20.82 -8.05
C LYS A 9 22.77 21.01 -7.03
N TYR A 10 23.15 21.13 -5.76
CA TYR A 10 22.25 21.39 -4.66
C TYR A 10 22.60 22.73 -4.01
N LEU A 11 21.60 23.56 -3.78
CA LEU A 11 21.76 24.83 -3.07
C LEU A 11 21.59 24.58 -1.56
N VAL A 12 22.61 24.86 -0.79
CA VAL A 12 22.59 24.75 0.68
C VAL A 12 22.64 26.16 1.27
N SER A 13 21.78 26.45 2.28
CA SER A 13 21.80 27.74 2.95
C SER A 13 23.10 27.93 3.75
N LEU A 14 23.55 29.16 3.87
CA LEU A 14 24.78 29.51 4.62
C LEU A 14 24.72 29.18 6.11
N SER A 15 23.51 29.00 6.65
CA SER A 15 23.29 28.61 8.05
C SER A 15 23.51 27.13 8.33
N LYS A 16 23.66 26.29 7.31
CA LYS A 16 23.87 24.85 7.46
C LYS A 16 25.34 24.49 7.29
N GLN A 17 25.82 23.62 8.17
CA GLN A 17 27.16 23.07 8.07
C GLN A 17 27.19 21.94 7.04
N ILE A 18 28.18 21.95 6.14
CA ILE A 18 28.42 20.88 5.19
C ILE A 18 29.19 19.76 5.91
N LEU A 19 28.69 18.53 5.83
CA LEU A 19 29.24 17.36 6.52
C LEU A 19 30.24 16.57 5.64
N VAL A 20 30.30 16.87 4.34
CA VAL A 20 31.14 16.16 3.37
C VAL A 20 32.25 17.09 2.84
N GLN A 21 33.39 16.50 2.49
CA GLN A 21 34.53 17.21 1.92
C GLN A 21 34.60 16.99 0.41
N GLU A 22 35.44 17.78 -0.24
CA GLU A 22 35.68 17.63 -1.67
C GLU A 22 36.30 16.28 -1.99
N ASN A 23 35.79 15.60 -3.02
CA ASN A 23 36.13 14.23 -3.45
C ASN A 23 35.68 13.10 -2.51
N ASP A 24 34.90 13.36 -1.48
CA ASP A 24 34.31 12.29 -0.68
C ASP A 24 33.34 11.44 -1.51
N TYR A 25 33.39 10.13 -1.31
CA TYR A 25 32.40 9.20 -1.87
C TYR A 25 31.18 9.12 -0.96
N VAL A 26 30.04 9.53 -1.48
CA VAL A 26 28.75 9.46 -0.76
C VAL A 26 27.84 8.41 -1.37
N ARG A 27 27.10 7.72 -0.52
CA ARG A 27 26.05 6.78 -0.92
C ARG A 27 24.69 7.47 -0.91
N ALA A 28 23.70 6.86 -1.56
CA ALA A 28 22.30 7.29 -1.41
C ALA A 28 21.91 7.27 0.08
N GLY A 29 21.27 8.35 0.55
CA GLY A 29 20.89 8.52 1.96
C GLY A 29 21.95 9.17 2.86
N THR A 30 23.22 9.31 2.41
CA THR A 30 24.22 10.02 3.21
C THR A 30 23.88 11.52 3.32
N PRO A 31 23.74 12.08 4.53
CA PRO A 31 23.46 13.50 4.71
C PRO A 31 24.65 14.34 4.22
N LEU A 32 24.38 15.32 3.34
CA LEU A 32 25.40 16.23 2.82
C LEU A 32 25.55 17.48 3.69
N SER A 33 24.50 17.84 4.40
CA SER A 33 24.49 19.01 5.31
C SER A 33 23.82 18.65 6.61
N ASP A 34 24.12 19.42 7.66
CA ASP A 34 23.43 19.34 8.92
C ASP A 34 21.95 19.74 8.77
N GLY A 35 21.06 19.02 9.45
CA GLY A 35 19.61 19.26 9.44
C GLY A 35 18.83 18.02 9.83
N ALA A 36 17.55 18.21 10.16
CA ALA A 36 16.64 17.11 10.45
C ALA A 36 16.33 16.31 9.16
N ILE A 37 16.50 15.01 9.24
CA ILE A 37 16.11 14.08 8.18
C ILE A 37 14.65 13.70 8.43
N THR A 38 13.80 13.80 7.41
CA THR A 38 12.41 13.36 7.56
C THR A 38 12.30 11.86 7.27
N PRO A 39 11.46 11.11 8.00
CA PRO A 39 11.23 9.68 7.70
C PRO A 39 10.76 9.45 6.27
N THR A 40 10.05 10.41 5.68
CA THR A 40 9.60 10.35 4.28
C THR A 40 10.78 10.39 3.30
N ASP A 41 11.81 11.19 3.59
CA ASP A 41 13.01 11.24 2.74
C ASP A 41 13.78 9.92 2.80
N ILE A 42 13.89 9.31 3.99
CA ILE A 42 14.51 7.99 4.15
C ILE A 42 13.73 6.94 3.37
N LEU A 43 12.38 6.97 3.43
CA LEU A 43 11.52 6.06 2.68
C LEU A 43 11.78 6.15 1.16
N ASN A 44 11.86 7.37 0.64
CA ASN A 44 12.01 7.61 -0.80
C ASN A 44 13.41 7.27 -1.32
N ILE A 45 14.44 7.40 -0.47
CA ILE A 45 15.85 7.25 -0.87
C ILE A 45 16.38 5.86 -0.55
N GLU A 46 16.17 5.38 0.68
CA GLU A 46 16.75 4.14 1.20
C GLU A 46 15.75 2.98 1.27
N GLY A 47 14.47 3.28 1.15
CA GLY A 47 13.40 2.30 1.13
C GLY A 47 12.75 1.98 2.49
N PRO A 48 11.74 1.07 2.49
CA PRO A 48 10.87 0.85 3.64
C PRO A 48 11.59 0.24 4.86
N ILE A 49 12.56 -0.63 4.65
CA ILE A 49 13.28 -1.30 5.75
C ILE A 49 14.06 -0.28 6.58
N LYS A 50 14.77 0.62 5.91
CA LYS A 50 15.59 1.63 6.58
C LYS A 50 14.76 2.64 7.38
N VAL A 51 13.60 3.05 6.87
CA VAL A 51 12.72 3.95 7.62
C VAL A 51 12.13 3.25 8.85
N GLN A 52 11.85 1.96 8.79
CA GLN A 52 11.39 1.19 9.95
C GLN A 52 12.45 1.13 11.04
N GLU A 53 13.69 0.76 10.68
CA GLU A 53 14.83 0.76 11.58
C GLU A 53 15.05 2.14 12.22
N TYR A 54 15.01 3.20 11.41
CA TYR A 54 15.17 4.58 11.88
C TYR A 54 14.12 4.96 12.92
N ILE A 55 12.83 4.74 12.62
CA ILE A 55 11.75 5.11 13.53
C ILE A 55 11.83 4.33 14.85
N VAL A 56 12.09 3.02 14.80
CA VAL A 56 12.22 2.19 16.00
C VAL A 56 13.39 2.68 16.86
N ASN A 57 14.55 2.97 16.26
CA ASN A 57 15.73 3.44 16.99
C ASN A 57 15.49 4.81 17.64
N GLU A 58 14.95 5.77 16.90
CA GLU A 58 14.66 7.11 17.42
C GLU A 58 13.68 7.09 18.60
N VAL A 59 12.62 6.28 18.50
CA VAL A 59 11.65 6.12 19.59
C VAL A 59 12.28 5.44 20.79
N GLN A 60 13.07 4.39 20.59
CA GLN A 60 13.76 3.69 21.66
C GLN A 60 14.78 4.58 22.37
N ASP A 61 15.49 5.42 21.65
CA ASP A 61 16.47 6.33 22.24
C ASP A 61 15.79 7.34 23.17
N VAL A 62 14.62 7.86 22.81
CA VAL A 62 13.83 8.72 23.69
C VAL A 62 13.42 7.99 24.98
N TYR A 63 12.95 6.75 24.91
CA TYR A 63 12.59 5.96 26.08
C TYR A 63 13.80 5.60 26.94
N ARG A 64 14.92 5.23 26.31
CA ARG A 64 16.17 4.94 27.03
C ARG A 64 16.70 6.14 27.80
N MET A 65 16.62 7.35 27.21
CA MET A 65 17.00 8.59 27.92
C MET A 65 16.16 8.85 29.17
N GLN A 66 14.91 8.36 29.21
CA GLN A 66 14.02 8.42 30.35
C GLN A 66 14.15 7.23 31.32
N GLY A 67 15.11 6.31 31.07
CA GLY A 67 15.32 5.12 31.88
C GLY A 67 14.27 4.03 31.71
N VAL A 68 13.40 4.13 30.69
CA VAL A 68 12.35 3.14 30.39
C VAL A 68 12.87 2.10 29.42
N LYS A 69 12.69 0.82 29.76
CA LYS A 69 13.04 -0.32 28.90
C LYS A 69 11.78 -0.93 28.30
N ILE A 70 11.65 -0.86 26.97
CA ILE A 70 10.55 -1.45 26.21
C ILE A 70 11.16 -2.36 25.14
N ASN A 71 10.51 -3.49 24.88
CA ASN A 71 10.96 -4.40 23.82
C ASN A 71 10.63 -3.80 22.44
N ASP A 72 11.58 -3.86 21.52
CA ASP A 72 11.47 -3.32 20.16
C ASP A 72 10.24 -3.83 19.41
N LYS A 73 9.79 -5.06 19.68
CA LYS A 73 8.61 -5.66 19.03
C LYS A 73 7.34 -4.83 19.16
N HIS A 74 7.16 -4.11 20.25
CA HIS A 74 6.00 -3.23 20.44
C HIS A 74 6.00 -2.06 19.45
N PHE A 75 7.17 -1.48 19.20
CA PHE A 75 7.31 -0.41 18.20
C PHE A 75 7.28 -0.94 16.77
N GLU A 76 7.90 -2.09 16.53
CA GLU A 76 7.89 -2.75 15.22
C GLU A 76 6.46 -3.01 14.72
N ILE A 77 5.56 -3.50 15.59
CA ILE A 77 4.14 -3.72 15.25
C ILE A 77 3.45 -2.40 14.88
N ILE A 78 3.70 -1.33 15.64
CA ILE A 78 3.10 -0.01 15.37
C ILE A 78 3.62 0.54 14.04
N VAL A 79 4.93 0.49 13.81
CA VAL A 79 5.56 0.97 12.56
C VAL A 79 5.08 0.16 11.37
N HIS A 80 4.89 -1.15 11.53
CA HIS A 80 4.30 -1.99 10.50
C HIS A 80 2.90 -1.51 10.10
N GLN A 81 2.05 -1.16 11.08
CA GLN A 81 0.72 -0.61 10.81
C GLN A 81 0.77 0.77 10.13
N MET A 82 1.76 1.60 10.46
CA MET A 82 1.98 2.90 9.81
C MET A 82 2.35 2.77 8.32
N MET A 83 2.88 1.62 7.92
CA MET A 83 3.33 1.33 6.55
C MET A 83 2.44 0.31 5.82
N ARG A 84 1.24 0.09 6.31
CA ARG A 84 0.30 -0.88 5.75
C ARG A 84 -0.28 -0.43 4.39
N LYS A 85 -0.34 0.87 4.13
CA LYS A 85 -0.97 1.44 2.94
C LYS A 85 0.04 1.72 1.83
N VAL A 86 -0.44 1.63 0.60
CA VAL A 86 0.29 2.02 -0.61
C VAL A 86 -0.51 3.03 -1.42
N LEU A 87 0.18 3.92 -2.12
CA LEU A 87 -0.40 4.88 -3.06
C LEU A 87 -0.30 4.32 -4.47
N ILE A 88 -1.41 4.21 -5.16
CA ILE A 88 -1.44 3.78 -6.55
C ILE A 88 -0.85 4.89 -7.42
N GLN A 89 0.19 4.58 -8.18
CA GLN A 89 0.84 5.49 -9.14
C GLN A 89 0.20 5.35 -10.52
N ASP A 90 0.06 4.11 -10.97
CA ASP A 90 -0.60 3.76 -12.23
C ASP A 90 -1.56 2.60 -11.94
N ALA A 91 -2.81 2.78 -12.31
CA ALA A 91 -3.85 1.78 -12.08
C ALA A 91 -3.77 0.59 -13.04
N GLY A 92 -3.10 0.74 -14.19
CA GLY A 92 -3.09 -0.30 -15.23
C GLY A 92 -4.51 -0.75 -15.61
N ASP A 93 -4.70 -2.05 -15.66
CA ASP A 93 -6.01 -2.67 -15.95
C ASP A 93 -6.75 -3.14 -14.68
N THR A 94 -6.33 -2.68 -13.49
CA THR A 94 -7.01 -2.97 -12.23
C THR A 94 -8.20 -2.06 -12.00
N ARG A 95 -9.01 -2.36 -10.98
CA ARG A 95 -10.14 -1.52 -10.54
C ARG A 95 -9.73 -0.27 -9.76
N PHE A 96 -8.45 -0.08 -9.48
CA PHE A 96 -7.97 1.05 -8.70
C PHE A 96 -8.02 2.35 -9.49
N LEU A 97 -8.05 3.47 -8.76
CA LEU A 97 -7.89 4.80 -9.31
C LEU A 97 -6.48 5.31 -9.05
N GLU A 98 -5.98 6.14 -9.95
CA GLU A 98 -4.70 6.84 -9.75
C GLU A 98 -4.76 7.71 -8.49
N ASN A 99 -3.66 7.75 -7.74
CA ASN A 99 -3.53 8.45 -6.46
C ASN A 99 -4.46 7.93 -5.34
N GLN A 100 -5.09 6.78 -5.50
CA GLN A 100 -5.83 6.12 -4.44
C GLN A 100 -4.87 5.50 -3.42
N VAL A 101 -5.21 5.62 -2.13
CA VAL A 101 -4.48 4.95 -1.04
C VAL A 101 -5.25 3.69 -0.65
N VAL A 102 -4.62 2.53 -0.81
CA VAL A 102 -5.22 1.22 -0.56
C VAL A 102 -4.37 0.38 0.38
N ASP A 103 -4.93 -0.68 0.93
CA ASP A 103 -4.16 -1.66 1.70
C ASP A 103 -3.21 -2.45 0.78
N LYS A 104 -1.99 -2.69 1.27
CA LYS A 104 -0.99 -3.43 0.50
C LYS A 104 -1.45 -4.85 0.16
N SER A 105 -2.21 -5.51 1.04
CA SER A 105 -2.81 -6.82 0.78
C SER A 105 -3.82 -6.76 -0.37
N GLU A 106 -4.75 -5.80 -0.34
CA GLU A 106 -5.74 -5.61 -1.40
C GLU A 106 -5.07 -5.31 -2.75
N PHE A 107 -4.02 -4.48 -2.74
CA PHE A 107 -3.21 -4.20 -3.94
C PHE A 107 -2.58 -5.48 -4.52
N MET A 108 -2.01 -6.33 -3.66
CA MET A 108 -1.41 -7.60 -4.10
C MET A 108 -2.47 -8.56 -4.66
N GLU A 109 -3.60 -8.72 -3.97
CA GLU A 109 -4.70 -9.60 -4.39
C GLU A 109 -5.27 -9.19 -5.77
N GLU A 110 -5.46 -7.89 -6.01
CA GLU A 110 -5.92 -7.40 -7.32
C GLU A 110 -4.89 -7.64 -8.43
N ASN A 111 -3.62 -7.40 -8.18
CA ASN A 111 -2.58 -7.68 -9.16
C ASN A 111 -2.45 -9.17 -9.45
N ASP A 112 -2.57 -10.03 -8.43
CA ASP A 112 -2.58 -11.48 -8.61
C ASP A 112 -3.83 -11.94 -9.37
N ALA A 113 -4.97 -11.29 -9.12
CA ALA A 113 -6.22 -11.61 -9.82
C ALA A 113 -6.16 -11.35 -11.33
N ILE A 114 -5.40 -10.34 -11.77
CA ILE A 114 -5.23 -10.04 -13.21
C ILE A 114 -3.98 -10.66 -13.81
N TYR A 115 -3.07 -11.18 -12.99
CA TYR A 115 -1.83 -11.79 -13.47
C TYR A 115 -2.10 -12.91 -14.46
N GLY A 116 -1.42 -12.86 -15.61
CA GLY A 116 -1.57 -13.84 -16.69
C GLY A 116 -2.92 -13.78 -17.43
N LYS A 117 -3.77 -12.77 -17.19
CA LYS A 117 -4.99 -12.54 -17.96
C LYS A 117 -4.72 -11.63 -19.16
N LYS A 118 -5.70 -11.57 -20.06
CA LYS A 118 -5.67 -10.78 -21.28
C LYS A 118 -6.81 -9.76 -21.27
N VAL A 119 -6.55 -8.57 -21.78
CA VAL A 119 -7.55 -7.54 -22.02
C VAL A 119 -7.93 -7.54 -23.48
N VAL A 120 -9.22 -7.63 -23.76
CA VAL A 120 -9.76 -7.64 -25.13
C VAL A 120 -9.63 -6.24 -25.73
N LEU A 121 -8.92 -6.11 -26.85
CA LEU A 121 -8.83 -4.87 -27.63
C LEU A 121 -10.00 -4.80 -28.60
N GLU A 122 -10.15 -5.83 -29.43
CA GLU A 122 -11.26 -5.97 -30.39
C GLU A 122 -11.96 -7.31 -30.19
N ALA A 123 -13.27 -7.27 -30.08
CA ALA A 123 -14.08 -8.47 -29.87
C ALA A 123 -14.23 -9.32 -31.15
N GLY A 124 -13.84 -8.79 -32.34
CA GLY A 124 -14.09 -9.45 -33.62
C GLY A 124 -15.58 -9.74 -33.78
N ASP A 125 -15.89 -10.95 -34.31
CA ASP A 125 -17.27 -11.41 -34.47
C ASP A 125 -17.78 -12.25 -33.28
N SER A 126 -17.23 -12.01 -32.06
CA SER A 126 -17.61 -12.75 -30.87
C SER A 126 -18.65 -11.99 -30.04
N ASP A 127 -19.80 -12.62 -29.78
CA ASP A 127 -20.84 -12.11 -28.89
C ASP A 127 -20.54 -12.38 -27.41
N ARG A 128 -19.47 -13.14 -27.10
CA ARG A 128 -19.15 -13.59 -25.73
C ARG A 128 -18.27 -12.62 -24.94
N VAL A 129 -17.59 -11.72 -25.61
CA VAL A 129 -16.64 -10.79 -25.01
C VAL A 129 -16.84 -9.39 -25.54
N LYS A 130 -16.55 -8.40 -24.70
CA LYS A 130 -16.63 -6.98 -25.05
C LYS A 130 -15.23 -6.35 -25.04
N PRO A 131 -14.97 -5.32 -25.84
CA PRO A 131 -13.73 -4.55 -25.75
C PRO A 131 -13.51 -4.03 -24.31
N GLY A 132 -12.26 -4.10 -23.82
CA GLY A 132 -11.91 -3.74 -22.46
C GLY A 132 -12.16 -4.81 -21.40
N GLN A 133 -12.74 -5.95 -21.74
CA GLN A 133 -12.99 -7.03 -20.79
C GLN A 133 -11.71 -7.82 -20.51
N ILE A 134 -11.50 -8.16 -19.23
CA ILE A 134 -10.39 -9.00 -18.80
C ILE A 134 -10.82 -10.47 -18.85
N ILE A 135 -10.10 -11.29 -19.60
CA ILE A 135 -10.39 -12.70 -19.79
C ILE A 135 -9.15 -13.57 -19.55
N SER A 136 -9.36 -14.84 -19.23
CA SER A 136 -8.25 -15.79 -19.11
C SER A 136 -7.71 -16.20 -20.49
N VAL A 137 -6.42 -16.56 -20.55
CA VAL A 137 -5.78 -17.08 -21.76
C VAL A 137 -6.52 -18.31 -22.32
N ARG A 138 -7.04 -19.16 -21.42
CA ARG A 138 -7.83 -20.33 -21.82
C ARG A 138 -9.11 -19.94 -22.53
N MET A 139 -9.87 -19.00 -21.96
CA MET A 139 -11.11 -18.50 -22.56
C MET A 139 -10.86 -17.86 -23.92
N LEU A 140 -9.79 -17.05 -24.05
CA LEU A 140 -9.40 -16.46 -25.34
C LEU A 140 -9.09 -17.53 -26.40
N ARG A 141 -8.34 -18.57 -26.04
CA ARG A 141 -8.03 -19.70 -26.97
C ARG A 141 -9.27 -20.43 -27.41
N ASP A 142 -10.18 -20.70 -26.48
CA ASP A 142 -11.44 -21.41 -26.77
C ASP A 142 -12.32 -20.62 -27.74
N ILE A 143 -12.49 -19.30 -27.46
CA ILE A 143 -13.25 -18.40 -28.34
C ILE A 143 -12.60 -18.32 -29.73
N ASN A 144 -11.30 -18.04 -29.79
CA ASN A 144 -10.60 -17.91 -31.07
C ASN A 144 -10.59 -19.22 -31.87
N SER A 145 -10.54 -20.37 -31.21
CA SER A 145 -10.65 -21.67 -31.86
C SER A 145 -12.05 -21.88 -32.47
N GLN A 146 -13.10 -21.44 -31.80
CA GLN A 146 -14.48 -21.51 -32.33
C GLN A 146 -14.68 -20.55 -33.50
N LEU A 147 -14.18 -19.30 -33.41
CA LEU A 147 -14.28 -18.33 -34.50
C LEU A 147 -13.51 -18.78 -35.74
N LYS A 148 -12.28 -19.29 -35.59
CA LYS A 148 -11.48 -19.83 -36.71
C LYS A 148 -12.17 -20.98 -37.42
N ARG A 149 -12.89 -21.87 -36.71
CA ARG A 149 -13.66 -22.99 -37.32
C ARG A 149 -14.85 -22.50 -38.16
N ARG A 150 -15.29 -21.24 -37.91
CA ARG A 150 -16.42 -20.63 -38.63
C ARG A 150 -15.97 -19.59 -39.66
N ASP A 151 -14.66 -19.46 -39.90
CA ASP A 151 -14.04 -18.40 -40.73
C ASP A 151 -14.45 -16.97 -40.37
N LEU A 152 -14.65 -16.73 -39.04
CA LEU A 152 -15.00 -15.42 -38.48
C LEU A 152 -13.76 -14.69 -37.95
N LYS A 153 -13.87 -13.34 -37.80
CA LYS A 153 -12.80 -12.49 -37.27
C LYS A 153 -12.51 -12.87 -35.80
N VAL A 154 -11.25 -13.18 -35.51
CA VAL A 154 -10.79 -13.57 -34.18
C VAL A 154 -10.73 -12.37 -33.20
N VAL A 155 -10.79 -12.65 -31.91
CA VAL A 155 -10.63 -11.68 -30.83
C VAL A 155 -9.16 -11.28 -30.71
N GLU A 156 -8.89 -9.99 -30.74
CA GLU A 156 -7.56 -9.43 -30.46
C GLU A 156 -7.47 -9.00 -28.98
N ALA A 157 -6.40 -9.41 -28.32
CA ALA A 157 -6.20 -9.12 -26.91
C ALA A 157 -4.71 -8.88 -26.61
N ARG A 158 -4.44 -7.97 -25.66
CA ARG A 158 -3.12 -7.73 -25.08
C ARG A 158 -3.00 -8.34 -23.69
N ASP A 159 -1.80 -8.40 -23.17
CA ASP A 159 -1.58 -8.75 -21.76
C ASP A 159 -2.18 -7.69 -20.84
N ALA A 160 -2.78 -8.13 -19.73
CA ALA A 160 -3.24 -7.22 -18.69
C ALA A 160 -2.02 -6.59 -17.98
N VAL A 161 -2.07 -5.28 -17.77
CA VAL A 161 -1.02 -4.52 -17.11
C VAL A 161 -1.37 -4.40 -15.63
N PRO A 162 -0.51 -4.87 -14.70
CA PRO A 162 -0.75 -4.74 -13.28
C PRO A 162 -0.62 -3.27 -12.84
N ALA A 163 -1.27 -2.92 -11.74
CA ALA A 163 -1.10 -1.62 -11.12
C ALA A 163 0.30 -1.48 -10.50
N THR A 164 0.83 -0.25 -10.52
CA THR A 164 2.06 0.12 -9.81
C THR A 164 1.75 0.98 -8.60
N SER A 165 2.54 0.85 -7.55
CA SER A 165 2.32 1.59 -6.31
C SER A 165 3.61 2.08 -5.68
N ALA A 166 3.49 3.13 -4.86
CA ALA A 166 4.55 3.60 -3.97
C ALA A 166 4.16 3.33 -2.51
N GLN A 167 5.13 2.93 -1.71
CA GLN A 167 4.92 2.73 -0.28
C GLN A 167 4.65 4.09 0.41
N VAL A 168 3.66 4.15 1.28
CA VAL A 168 3.30 5.34 2.06
C VAL A 168 3.61 5.11 3.53
N LEU A 169 4.19 6.12 4.17
CA LEU A 169 4.31 6.18 5.62
C LEU A 169 3.23 7.10 6.18
N GLN A 170 2.36 6.56 7.03
CA GLN A 170 1.31 7.31 7.71
C GLN A 170 1.69 7.57 9.16
N GLY A 171 1.33 8.75 9.70
CA GLY A 171 1.41 9.00 11.14
C GLY A 171 0.46 8.07 11.92
N ILE A 172 0.75 7.82 13.19
CA ILE A 172 -0.01 6.88 14.04
C ILE A 172 -1.50 7.20 14.11
N THR A 173 -1.87 8.47 14.22
CA THR A 173 -3.28 8.90 14.26
C THR A 173 -4.00 8.55 12.95
N ARG A 174 -3.39 8.85 11.82
CA ARG A 174 -3.98 8.56 10.51
C ARG A 174 -4.08 7.06 10.26
N ALA A 175 -3.07 6.30 10.65
CA ALA A 175 -3.09 4.84 10.56
C ALA A 175 -4.21 4.23 11.41
N ALA A 176 -4.46 4.78 12.62
CA ALA A 176 -5.53 4.33 13.49
C ALA A 176 -6.95 4.68 12.98
N LEU A 177 -7.11 5.82 12.28
CA LEU A 177 -8.39 6.25 11.70
C LEU A 177 -8.71 5.58 10.35
N GLN A 178 -7.71 5.18 9.59
CA GLN A 178 -7.87 4.55 8.27
C GLN A 178 -7.79 3.01 8.33
N THR A 179 -8.33 2.43 9.38
CA THR A 179 -8.49 0.97 9.52
C THR A 179 -9.69 0.46 8.71
N SER A 180 -9.73 -0.84 8.46
CA SER A 180 -10.86 -1.51 7.78
C SER A 180 -12.15 -1.42 8.60
N SER A 181 -12.05 -1.39 9.94
CA SER A 181 -13.19 -1.25 10.86
C SER A 181 -13.48 0.22 11.15
N PHE A 182 -14.62 0.73 10.69
CA PHE A 182 -15.06 2.07 11.02
C PHE A 182 -15.52 2.21 12.48
N ILE A 183 -16.00 1.14 13.11
CA ILE A 183 -16.36 1.12 14.53
C ILE A 183 -15.13 1.35 15.40
N SER A 184 -14.04 0.65 15.10
CA SER A 184 -12.76 0.83 15.78
C SER A 184 -12.22 2.25 15.61
N ALA A 185 -12.26 2.79 14.40
CA ALA A 185 -11.82 4.15 14.11
C ALA A 185 -12.67 5.20 14.85
N ALA A 186 -13.99 5.07 14.82
CA ALA A 186 -14.93 5.97 15.49
C ALA A 186 -14.75 6.00 17.01
N SER A 187 -14.39 4.86 17.61
CA SER A 187 -14.15 4.77 19.05
C SER A 187 -12.82 5.42 19.50
N PHE A 188 -11.92 5.70 18.57
CA PHE A 188 -10.63 6.33 18.87
C PHE A 188 -10.72 7.84 18.84
N GLN A 189 -11.13 8.44 17.73
CA GLN A 189 -11.17 9.89 17.54
C GLN A 189 -12.12 10.26 16.39
N GLU A 190 -12.60 11.51 16.36
CA GLU A 190 -13.47 12.03 15.28
C GLU A 190 -14.73 11.20 15.06
N THR A 191 -15.37 10.72 16.12
CA THR A 191 -16.51 9.77 16.09
C THR A 191 -17.59 10.18 15.09
N THR A 192 -18.07 11.42 15.14
CA THR A 192 -19.15 11.93 14.29
C THR A 192 -18.76 11.91 12.82
N LYS A 193 -17.54 12.34 12.50
CA LYS A 193 -17.03 12.38 11.13
C LYS A 193 -16.90 10.98 10.53
N VAL A 194 -16.29 10.07 11.30
CA VAL A 194 -16.09 8.67 10.86
C VAL A 194 -17.42 7.97 10.63
N LEU A 195 -18.39 8.14 11.53
CA LEU A 195 -19.72 7.55 11.38
C LEU A 195 -20.50 8.15 10.21
N ASN A 196 -20.41 9.46 9.99
CA ASN A 196 -21.04 10.12 8.83
C ASN A 196 -20.44 9.61 7.52
N GLU A 197 -19.11 9.52 7.41
CA GLU A 197 -18.46 8.98 6.22
C GLU A 197 -18.84 7.51 5.99
N ALA A 198 -18.89 6.70 7.05
CA ALA A 198 -19.29 5.30 6.94
C ALA A 198 -20.75 5.16 6.46
N ALA A 199 -21.64 6.03 6.93
CA ALA A 199 -23.05 6.05 6.49
C ALA A 199 -23.20 6.49 5.04
N ILE A 200 -22.49 7.55 4.61
CA ILE A 200 -22.52 8.06 3.24
C ILE A 200 -22.03 7.01 2.24
N TYR A 201 -20.92 6.34 2.57
CA TYR A 201 -20.32 5.33 1.69
C TYR A 201 -20.93 3.93 1.86
N GLY A 202 -21.89 3.74 2.77
CA GLY A 202 -22.49 2.42 3.05
C GLY A 202 -21.47 1.38 3.49
N LYS A 203 -20.47 1.76 4.30
CA LYS A 203 -19.41 0.86 4.73
C LYS A 203 -19.98 -0.25 5.62
N VAL A 204 -19.48 -1.47 5.40
CA VAL A 204 -19.78 -2.64 6.23
C VAL A 204 -18.53 -2.98 7.04
N ASP A 205 -18.68 -3.16 8.35
CA ASP A 205 -17.59 -3.55 9.24
C ASP A 205 -17.48 -5.08 9.26
N PRO A 206 -16.31 -5.66 8.96
CA PRO A 206 -16.15 -7.11 8.93
C PRO A 206 -16.11 -7.75 10.33
N LEU A 207 -16.02 -6.96 11.41
CA LEU A 207 -15.93 -7.41 12.80
C LEU A 207 -14.81 -8.45 13.06
N GLU A 208 -13.66 -8.23 12.48
CA GLU A 208 -12.51 -9.13 12.58
C GLU A 208 -11.60 -8.83 13.79
N GLY A 209 -11.58 -7.59 14.25
CA GLY A 209 -10.74 -7.16 15.37
C GLY A 209 -11.40 -7.39 16.73
N LEU A 210 -10.64 -7.11 17.78
CA LEU A 210 -11.13 -7.27 19.15
C LEU A 210 -12.06 -6.13 19.56
N LYS A 211 -11.69 -4.90 19.23
CA LYS A 211 -12.33 -3.68 19.72
C LYS A 211 -13.76 -3.54 19.22
N GLU A 212 -14.00 -3.74 17.94
CA GLU A 212 -15.34 -3.70 17.33
C GLU A 212 -16.26 -4.78 17.89
N ASN A 213 -15.77 -6.00 18.10
CA ASN A 213 -16.57 -7.07 18.69
C ASN A 213 -16.96 -6.76 20.14
N VAL A 214 -16.04 -6.22 20.93
CA VAL A 214 -16.31 -5.80 22.32
C VAL A 214 -17.34 -4.68 22.35
N ILE A 215 -17.23 -3.68 21.47
CA ILE A 215 -18.21 -2.58 21.38
C ILE A 215 -19.60 -3.08 21.02
N CYS A 216 -19.69 -4.03 20.08
CA CYS A 216 -20.98 -4.62 19.67
C CYS A 216 -21.52 -5.67 20.66
N GLY A 217 -20.79 -6.03 21.71
CA GLY A 217 -21.18 -7.06 22.66
C GLY A 217 -21.06 -8.49 22.10
N HIS A 218 -20.27 -8.68 21.06
CA HIS A 218 -19.99 -10.00 20.49
C HIS A 218 -18.78 -10.65 21.16
N LEU A 219 -18.73 -11.99 21.11
CA LEU A 219 -17.51 -12.71 21.46
C LEU A 219 -16.39 -12.35 20.50
N ILE A 220 -15.19 -12.14 21.03
CA ILE A 220 -14.00 -11.91 20.21
C ILE A 220 -13.75 -13.12 19.30
N PRO A 221 -13.25 -12.94 18.07
CA PRO A 221 -13.05 -14.03 17.10
C PRO A 221 -11.82 -14.89 17.42
N VAL A 222 -11.69 -15.33 18.69
CA VAL A 222 -10.59 -16.15 19.20
C VAL A 222 -11.15 -17.21 20.13
N GLY A 223 -10.61 -18.42 20.11
CA GLY A 223 -11.09 -19.53 20.93
C GLY A 223 -12.55 -19.86 20.64
N THR A 224 -13.40 -19.90 21.66
CA THR A 224 -14.84 -20.22 21.53
C THR A 224 -15.65 -19.22 20.69
N GLY A 225 -15.09 -18.03 20.41
CA GLY A 225 -15.69 -17.01 19.55
C GLY A 225 -15.36 -17.14 18.06
N MET A 226 -14.55 -18.11 17.66
CA MET A 226 -14.23 -18.37 16.25
C MET A 226 -15.47 -18.82 15.49
N LYS A 227 -15.55 -18.45 14.19
CA LYS A 227 -16.71 -18.81 13.33
C LYS A 227 -16.98 -20.31 13.29
N GLU A 228 -15.95 -21.13 13.40
CA GLU A 228 -16.02 -22.61 13.40
C GLU A 228 -16.78 -23.16 14.63
N PHE A 229 -16.81 -22.42 15.74
CA PHE A 229 -17.47 -22.81 16.99
C PHE A 229 -18.79 -22.06 17.24
N ARG A 230 -19.18 -21.14 16.36
CA ARG A 230 -20.48 -20.48 16.41
C ARG A 230 -21.51 -21.36 15.70
N SER A 231 -22.30 -22.08 16.47
CA SER A 231 -23.49 -22.83 16.00
C SER A 231 -24.63 -21.88 15.62
#